data_49346b2c76a9b79f666ef9d7762a9938
#
_entry.id   49346b2c76a9b79f666ef9d7762a9938
#
_cell.length_a   1.000
_cell.length_b   1.000
_cell.length_c   1.000
_cell.angle_alpha   90.00
_cell.angle_beta   90.00
_cell.angle_gamma   90.00
#
_symmetry.space_group_name_H-M   'P 1'
#
loop_
_entity.id
_entity.type
_entity.pdbx_description
1 polymer ?
#
loop_
_entity_poly.entity_id
_entity_poly.type
_entity_poly.pdbx_seq_one_letter_code
_entity_poly.pdbx_strand_id
1 'polypeptide(L)'
;YRGKEIKNMPEKVVLVSRLDGPSEETVRRIIDDSLYAEEKGLSGRAYFDARWPDPGDRPDLTAGKEVTGYAFYDRAIHNAARIVGKSSRMPVIIDSQETLFQPGQCPNAALYCGWYSLGRYVDAFTWVRGAVGFHIASSECVTLKDNRSQVWCKVMLEKGVAATLGPVAEPYIQAFPLPDVFFGLIVEG
;
A
#
# COMPACT_ATOMS: atom_id res chain seq x y z
N TYR A 1 5.72 -16.06 8.49
CA TYR A 1 5.01 -16.85 9.52
C TYR A 1 3.55 -17.01 9.12
N ARG A 2 3.27 -17.88 8.14
CA ARG A 2 1.88 -18.21 7.79
C ARG A 2 1.32 -19.19 8.81
N GLY A 3 0.37 -18.75 9.63
CA GLY A 3 -0.60 -19.61 10.31
C GLY A 3 -0.10 -20.59 11.37
N LYS A 4 1.09 -20.42 11.93
CA LYS A 4 1.49 -21.17 13.11
C LYS A 4 1.15 -20.35 14.34
N GLU A 5 0.15 -20.79 15.10
CA GLU A 5 -0.03 -20.31 16.48
C GLU A 5 1.31 -20.41 17.20
N ILE A 6 1.77 -19.32 17.78
CA ILE A 6 2.90 -19.34 18.69
C ILE A 6 2.38 -19.98 19.97
N LYS A 7 2.51 -21.30 20.06
CA LYS A 7 2.14 -22.04 21.29
C LYS A 7 3.16 -21.72 22.35
N ASN A 8 2.70 -21.34 23.52
CA ASN A 8 3.49 -21.05 24.74
C ASN A 8 4.26 -19.71 24.69
N MET A 9 3.65 -18.63 24.25
CA MET A 9 4.20 -17.31 24.55
C MET A 9 4.16 -17.04 26.05
N PRO A 10 5.25 -16.58 26.68
CA PRO A 10 5.21 -16.05 28.05
C PRO A 10 4.17 -14.95 28.14
N GLU A 11 3.48 -14.82 29.28
CA GLU A 11 2.42 -13.81 29.49
C GLU A 11 2.85 -12.34 29.25
N LYS A 12 4.15 -12.09 29.15
CA LYS A 12 4.73 -10.76 28.86
C LYS A 12 5.73 -10.85 27.71
N VAL A 13 5.23 -10.81 26.49
CA VAL A 13 6.07 -10.62 25.30
C VAL A 13 5.93 -9.19 24.83
N VAL A 14 7.02 -8.44 24.83
CA VAL A 14 7.09 -7.13 24.19
C VAL A 14 7.45 -7.36 22.72
N LEU A 15 6.52 -7.04 21.83
CA LEU A 15 6.82 -7.00 20.39
C LEU A 15 7.63 -5.73 20.11
N VAL A 16 8.84 -5.91 19.64
CA VAL A 16 9.70 -4.82 19.22
C VAL A 16 9.76 -4.80 17.70
N SER A 17 9.36 -3.69 17.11
CA SER A 17 9.53 -3.44 15.68
C SER A 17 10.53 -2.29 15.48
N ARG A 18 11.20 -2.30 14.34
CA ARG A 18 12.13 -1.25 13.95
C ARG A 18 11.44 -0.34 12.96
N LEU A 19 11.37 0.96 13.29
CA LEU A 19 11.03 1.98 12.33
C LEU A 19 12.26 2.30 11.47
N ASP A 20 12.07 2.41 10.19
CA ASP A 20 13.13 2.75 9.26
C ASP A 20 12.63 3.75 8.20
N GLY A 21 13.54 4.45 7.56
CA GLY A 21 13.25 5.45 6.54
C GLY A 21 14.54 5.94 5.87
N PRO A 22 14.44 6.75 4.83
CA PRO A 22 15.60 7.32 4.11
C PRO A 22 16.55 8.09 5.01
N SER A 23 16.03 8.84 5.98
CA SER A 23 16.80 9.64 6.92
C SER A 23 16.17 9.62 8.31
N GLU A 24 16.93 10.05 9.32
CA GLU A 24 16.43 10.23 10.69
C GLU A 24 15.28 11.26 10.74
N GLU A 25 15.38 12.34 10.00
CA GLU A 25 14.34 13.36 9.89
C GLU A 25 13.03 12.76 9.34
N THR A 26 13.12 11.95 8.31
CA THR A 26 11.95 11.22 7.76
C THR A 26 11.32 10.31 8.81
N VAL A 27 12.13 9.58 9.59
CA VAL A 27 11.61 8.69 10.64
C VAL A 27 10.91 9.49 11.74
N ARG A 28 11.47 10.62 12.19
CA ARG A 28 10.82 11.52 13.17
C ARG A 28 9.47 12.02 12.65
N ARG A 29 9.43 12.49 11.41
CA ARG A 29 8.19 12.94 10.77
C ARG A 29 7.13 11.82 10.68
N ILE A 30 7.54 10.60 10.34
CA ILE A 30 6.62 9.44 10.30
C ILE A 30 5.95 9.22 11.66
N ILE A 31 6.70 9.33 12.76
CA ILE A 31 6.15 9.20 14.12
C ILE A 31 5.12 10.31 14.37
N ASP A 32 5.50 11.55 14.13
CA ASP A 32 4.63 12.72 14.37
C ASP A 32 3.36 12.66 13.50
N ASP A 33 3.47 12.22 12.26
CA ASP A 33 2.34 12.10 11.33
C ASP A 33 1.42 10.93 11.70
N SER A 34 1.99 9.83 12.20
CA SER A 34 1.22 8.69 12.70
C SER A 34 0.42 9.06 13.95
N LEU A 35 1.05 9.71 14.92
CA LEU A 35 0.37 10.22 16.12
C LEU A 35 -0.72 11.24 15.79
N TYR A 36 -0.46 12.12 14.82
CA TYR A 36 -1.48 13.05 14.34
C TYR A 36 -2.68 12.32 13.73
N ALA A 37 -2.44 11.31 12.89
CA ALA A 37 -3.52 10.54 12.27
C ALA A 37 -4.31 9.71 13.29
N GLU A 38 -3.64 9.19 14.32
CA GLU A 38 -4.29 8.49 15.45
C GLU A 38 -5.24 9.44 16.22
N GLU A 39 -4.80 10.67 16.47
CA GLU A 39 -5.62 11.65 17.20
C GLU A 39 -6.76 12.27 16.37
N LYS A 40 -6.49 12.62 15.11
CA LYS A 40 -7.39 13.40 14.26
C LYS A 40 -8.17 12.57 13.23
N GLY A 41 -7.78 11.33 13.06
CA GLY A 41 -8.24 10.49 11.95
C GLY A 41 -7.53 10.82 10.63
N LEU A 42 -7.64 9.92 9.68
CA LEU A 42 -7.11 10.09 8.34
C LEU A 42 -8.21 10.58 7.40
N SER A 43 -8.02 11.75 6.79
CA SER A 43 -8.97 12.32 5.83
C SER A 43 -8.28 12.69 4.53
N GLY A 44 -8.96 12.46 3.41
CA GLY A 44 -8.42 12.70 2.08
C GLY A 44 -9.12 11.82 1.06
N ARG A 45 -8.40 11.37 0.06
CA ARG A 45 -8.88 10.49 -1.01
C ARG A 45 -8.08 9.20 -1.04
N ALA A 46 -8.75 8.12 -1.41
CA ALA A 46 -8.10 6.83 -1.65
C ALA A 46 -7.94 6.60 -3.16
N TYR A 47 -6.73 6.32 -3.58
CA TYR A 47 -6.37 6.08 -4.98
C TYR A 47 -5.92 4.63 -5.16
N PHE A 48 -6.56 3.93 -6.08
CA PHE A 48 -6.25 2.56 -6.42
C PHE A 48 -5.90 2.48 -7.91
N ASP A 49 -4.72 1.97 -8.20
CA ASP A 49 -4.16 1.90 -9.55
C ASP A 49 -4.09 0.44 -9.97
N ALA A 50 -5.21 -0.06 -10.49
CA ALA A 50 -5.31 -1.39 -11.09
C ALA A 50 -4.88 -1.31 -12.57
N ARG A 51 -4.47 -2.43 -13.12
CA ARG A 51 -3.96 -2.50 -14.50
C ARG A 51 -5.02 -2.86 -15.52
N TRP A 52 -6.01 -3.61 -15.07
CA TRP A 52 -7.08 -4.10 -15.92
C TRP A 52 -8.44 -3.68 -15.40
N PRO A 53 -9.45 -3.62 -16.28
CA PRO A 53 -10.82 -3.40 -15.86
C PRO A 53 -11.25 -4.42 -14.81
N ASP A 54 -12.08 -3.97 -13.88
CA ASP A 54 -12.69 -4.84 -12.88
C ASP A 54 -13.44 -5.98 -13.58
N PRO A 55 -13.09 -7.26 -13.34
CA PRO A 55 -13.84 -8.37 -13.89
C PRO A 55 -15.29 -8.42 -13.37
N GLY A 56 -15.61 -7.61 -12.31
CA GLY A 56 -16.91 -7.64 -11.65
C GLY A 56 -17.19 -9.00 -11.01
N ASP A 57 -18.45 -9.21 -10.66
CA ASP A 57 -18.95 -10.50 -10.17
C ASP A 57 -19.29 -11.47 -11.32
N ARG A 58 -18.59 -11.39 -12.45
CA ARG A 58 -18.80 -12.29 -13.58
C ARG A 58 -18.10 -13.63 -13.34
N PRO A 59 -18.80 -14.65 -12.86
CA PRO A 59 -18.24 -15.97 -12.67
C PRO A 59 -17.90 -16.69 -13.99
N ASP A 60 -18.48 -16.23 -15.09
CA ASP A 60 -18.37 -16.85 -16.40
C ASP A 60 -17.00 -16.72 -17.08
N LEU A 61 -16.28 -15.64 -16.83
CA LEU A 61 -14.93 -15.46 -17.37
C LEU A 61 -13.83 -16.21 -16.61
N THR A 62 -14.15 -16.70 -15.41
CA THR A 62 -13.24 -17.46 -14.54
C THR A 62 -13.75 -18.84 -14.18
N ALA A 63 -14.90 -19.26 -14.74
CA ALA A 63 -15.48 -20.55 -14.48
C ALA A 63 -14.50 -21.70 -14.78
N GLY A 64 -13.95 -22.28 -13.73
CA GLY A 64 -13.02 -23.40 -13.80
C GLY A 64 -11.53 -23.05 -13.93
N LYS A 65 -11.12 -21.77 -13.92
CA LYS A 65 -9.71 -21.37 -13.83
C LYS A 65 -9.47 -20.60 -12.54
N GLU A 66 -8.60 -21.13 -11.70
CA GLU A 66 -8.10 -20.42 -10.55
C GLU A 66 -7.36 -19.15 -11.02
N VAL A 67 -7.84 -17.97 -10.58
CA VAL A 67 -7.17 -16.71 -10.90
C VAL A 67 -5.91 -16.61 -10.04
N THR A 68 -4.76 -16.67 -10.67
CA THR A 68 -3.46 -16.70 -9.99
C THR A 68 -2.56 -15.56 -10.46
N GLY A 69 -1.47 -15.34 -9.76
CA GLY A 69 -0.43 -14.40 -10.18
C GLY A 69 -0.92 -12.95 -10.23
N TYR A 70 -0.55 -12.25 -11.28
CA TYR A 70 -0.83 -10.82 -11.41
C TYR A 70 -2.31 -10.47 -11.47
N ALA A 71 -3.12 -11.24 -12.18
CA ALA A 71 -4.56 -11.01 -12.27
C ALA A 71 -5.27 -11.16 -10.91
N PHE A 72 -4.76 -12.03 -10.04
CA PHE A 72 -5.26 -12.19 -8.68
C PHE A 72 -4.98 -10.95 -7.82
N TYR A 73 -3.78 -10.40 -7.91
CA TYR A 73 -3.41 -9.19 -7.18
C TYR A 73 -4.13 -7.95 -7.72
N ASP A 74 -4.32 -7.86 -9.04
CA ASP A 74 -5.09 -6.78 -9.65
C ASP A 74 -6.56 -6.79 -9.16
N ARG A 75 -7.18 -7.97 -9.12
CA ARG A 75 -8.50 -8.13 -8.50
C ARG A 75 -8.51 -7.70 -7.03
N ALA A 76 -7.47 -8.02 -6.27
CA ALA A 76 -7.36 -7.62 -4.88
C ALA A 76 -7.27 -6.09 -4.72
N ILE A 77 -6.69 -5.35 -5.69
CA ILE A 77 -6.73 -3.88 -5.72
C ILE A 77 -8.16 -3.38 -5.91
N HIS A 78 -8.93 -3.94 -6.84
CA HIS A 78 -10.36 -3.61 -6.99
C HIS A 78 -11.17 -3.91 -5.73
N ASN A 79 -10.92 -5.06 -5.09
CA ASN A 79 -11.56 -5.41 -3.82
C ASN A 79 -11.21 -4.43 -2.71
N ALA A 80 -9.95 -4.03 -2.59
CA ALA A 80 -9.49 -3.02 -1.63
C ALA A 80 -10.24 -1.69 -1.82
N ALA A 81 -10.38 -1.24 -3.07
CA ALA A 81 -11.15 -0.04 -3.39
C ALA A 81 -12.61 -0.15 -2.93
N ARG A 82 -13.26 -1.30 -3.14
CA ARG A 82 -14.64 -1.55 -2.67
C ARG A 82 -14.75 -1.57 -1.14
N ILE A 83 -13.79 -2.21 -0.46
CA ILE A 83 -13.75 -2.29 1.01
C ILE A 83 -13.63 -0.88 1.59
N VAL A 84 -12.63 -0.11 1.14
CA VAL A 84 -12.43 1.27 1.60
C VAL A 84 -13.66 2.13 1.32
N GLY A 85 -14.26 2.03 0.13
CA GLY A 85 -15.45 2.79 -0.23
C GLY A 85 -16.70 2.45 0.59
N LYS A 86 -16.80 1.21 1.09
CA LYS A 86 -17.93 0.77 1.94
C LYS A 86 -17.70 1.06 3.42
N SER A 87 -16.46 0.96 3.89
CA SER A 87 -16.11 1.01 5.32
C SER A 87 -15.68 2.41 5.76
N SER A 88 -15.42 3.33 4.84
CA SER A 88 -15.02 4.70 5.16
C SER A 88 -15.89 5.73 4.42
N ARG A 89 -15.78 7.00 4.84
CA ARG A 89 -16.38 8.14 4.11
C ARG A 89 -15.42 8.75 3.09
N MET A 90 -14.29 8.12 2.87
CA MET A 90 -13.24 8.62 2.00
C MET A 90 -13.66 8.44 0.53
N PRO A 91 -13.58 9.49 -0.31
CA PRO A 91 -13.77 9.32 -1.74
C PRO A 91 -12.73 8.37 -2.32
N VAL A 92 -13.21 7.37 -3.07
CA VAL A 92 -12.35 6.35 -3.69
C VAL A 92 -12.29 6.61 -5.19
N ILE A 93 -11.08 6.67 -5.70
CA ILE A 93 -10.77 6.76 -7.13
C ILE A 93 -10.02 5.50 -7.52
N ILE A 94 -10.54 4.79 -8.51
CA ILE A 94 -9.86 3.64 -9.09
C ILE A 94 -9.57 3.92 -10.56
N ASP A 95 -8.32 3.70 -10.95
CA ASP A 95 -7.90 3.66 -12.35
C ASP A 95 -7.67 2.20 -12.76
N SER A 96 -8.07 1.88 -13.98
CA SER A 96 -7.96 0.54 -14.57
C SER A 96 -7.29 0.62 -15.95
N GLN A 97 -6.41 1.60 -16.10
CA GLN A 97 -5.63 1.78 -17.32
C GLN A 97 -4.29 1.04 -17.23
N GLU A 98 -3.67 0.82 -18.38
CA GLU A 98 -2.32 0.24 -18.42
C GLU A 98 -1.24 1.20 -17.90
N THR A 99 -1.52 2.49 -17.84
CA THR A 99 -0.61 3.53 -17.38
C THR A 99 -0.91 3.91 -15.95
N LEU A 100 0.12 4.15 -15.15
CA LEU A 100 -0.01 4.69 -13.80
C LEU A 100 -0.64 6.09 -13.80
N PHE A 101 -1.18 6.49 -12.65
CA PHE A 101 -1.52 7.89 -12.41
C PHE A 101 -0.38 8.82 -12.80
N GLN A 102 -0.70 9.87 -13.55
CA GLN A 102 0.28 10.84 -14.04
C GLN A 102 0.49 12.00 -13.04
N PRO A 103 1.57 12.77 -13.15
CA PRO A 103 1.87 13.86 -12.25
C PRO A 103 0.69 14.79 -11.99
N GLY A 104 0.37 15.00 -10.70
CA GLY A 104 -0.69 15.89 -10.25
C GLY A 104 -2.12 15.30 -10.28
N GLN A 105 -2.31 14.06 -10.71
CA GLN A 105 -3.65 13.46 -10.79
C GLN A 105 -4.23 13.04 -9.45
N CYS A 106 -3.41 12.91 -8.41
CA CYS A 106 -3.84 12.39 -7.11
C CYS A 106 -3.72 13.44 -5.99
N PRO A 107 -4.52 14.53 -6.00
CA PRO A 107 -4.51 15.51 -4.93
C PRO A 107 -5.14 14.97 -3.64
N ASN A 108 -4.61 15.41 -2.48
CA ASN A 108 -5.10 15.03 -1.14
C ASN A 108 -5.14 13.51 -0.93
N ALA A 109 -4.09 12.81 -1.35
CA ALA A 109 -3.99 11.37 -1.23
C ALA A 109 -3.79 10.95 0.22
N ALA A 110 -4.75 10.20 0.76
CA ALA A 110 -4.71 9.60 2.08
C ALA A 110 -4.31 8.11 2.02
N LEU A 111 -4.87 7.40 1.05
CA LEU A 111 -4.54 6.01 0.78
C LEU A 111 -4.13 5.84 -0.69
N TYR A 112 -3.17 4.99 -0.93
CA TYR A 112 -2.77 4.58 -2.27
C TYR A 112 -2.43 3.10 -2.31
N CYS A 113 -2.92 2.42 -3.33
CA CYS A 113 -2.44 1.12 -3.74
C CYS A 113 -2.30 1.05 -5.25
N GLY A 114 -1.17 0.52 -5.71
CA GLY A 114 -0.95 0.30 -7.14
C GLY A 114 0.25 -0.58 -7.40
N TRP A 115 0.47 -0.88 -8.68
CA TRP A 115 1.62 -1.65 -9.11
C TRP A 115 2.01 -1.25 -10.53
N TYR A 116 3.22 -1.60 -11.00
CA TYR A 116 3.61 -1.48 -12.39
C TYR A 116 4.92 -0.78 -12.71
N SER A 117 5.36 0.24 -11.97
CA SER A 117 6.61 0.92 -12.24
C SER A 117 7.70 0.41 -11.32
N LEU A 118 8.54 -0.48 -11.82
CA LEU A 118 9.63 -1.03 -11.03
C LEU A 118 10.72 0.02 -10.79
N GLY A 119 10.96 0.32 -9.52
CA GLY A 119 12.08 1.16 -9.09
C GLY A 119 12.00 2.63 -9.51
N ARG A 120 10.85 3.10 -10.01
CA ARG A 120 10.70 4.48 -10.47
C ARG A 120 9.35 5.07 -10.05
N TYR A 121 9.38 5.85 -9.00
CA TYR A 121 8.24 6.61 -8.51
C TYR A 121 7.70 7.58 -9.56
N VAL A 122 6.38 7.70 -9.66
CA VAL A 122 5.69 8.72 -10.44
C VAL A 122 5.10 9.75 -9.48
N ASP A 123 5.43 11.02 -9.67
CA ASP A 123 5.01 12.12 -8.79
C ASP A 123 3.56 12.55 -9.05
N ALA A 124 2.63 11.61 -8.89
CA ALA A 124 1.21 11.82 -9.10
C ALA A 124 0.50 12.49 -7.93
N PHE A 125 1.08 12.44 -6.73
CA PHE A 125 0.37 12.61 -5.47
C PHE A 125 0.73 13.91 -4.75
N THR A 126 -0.30 14.51 -4.13
CA THR A 126 -0.13 15.42 -2.99
C THR A 126 -0.63 14.68 -1.75
N TRP A 127 0.29 14.27 -0.88
CA TRP A 127 -0.02 13.45 0.29
C TRP A 127 -0.59 14.29 1.42
N VAL A 128 -1.61 13.75 2.10
CA VAL A 128 -2.09 14.30 3.36
C VAL A 128 -1.27 13.76 4.52
N ARG A 129 -1.27 14.45 5.64
CA ARG A 129 -0.58 14.03 6.85
C ARG A 129 -1.15 12.71 7.38
N GLY A 130 -0.30 11.75 7.63
CA GLY A 130 -0.69 10.40 8.04
C GLY A 130 -1.01 9.44 6.89
N ALA A 131 -0.80 9.84 5.62
CA ALA A 131 -1.09 9.03 4.46
C ALA A 131 -0.39 7.65 4.48
N VAL A 132 -1.05 6.65 3.90
CA VAL A 132 -0.54 5.28 3.75
C VAL A 132 -0.47 4.92 2.28
N GLY A 133 0.70 4.46 1.83
CA GLY A 133 0.93 4.05 0.44
C GLY A 133 1.45 2.62 0.34
N PHE A 134 0.92 1.86 -0.61
CA PHE A 134 1.41 0.52 -0.91
C PHE A 134 1.58 0.35 -2.42
N HIS A 135 2.84 0.34 -2.88
CA HIS A 135 3.16 0.05 -4.27
C HIS A 135 3.74 -1.35 -4.39
N ILE A 136 3.12 -2.18 -5.22
CA ILE A 136 3.50 -3.58 -5.40
C ILE A 136 4.57 -3.65 -6.50
N ALA A 137 5.83 -3.71 -6.10
CA ALA A 137 6.95 -3.90 -7.01
C ALA A 137 8.13 -4.58 -6.30
N SER A 138 8.98 -5.23 -7.05
CA SER A 138 10.16 -5.91 -6.52
C SER A 138 11.15 -4.93 -5.90
N SER A 139 11.80 -5.36 -4.82
CA SER A 139 12.94 -4.66 -4.21
C SER A 139 12.68 -3.25 -3.70
N GLU A 140 11.43 -2.87 -3.45
CA GLU A 140 11.03 -1.49 -3.11
C GLU A 140 11.66 -0.93 -1.83
N CYS A 141 12.05 -1.78 -0.88
CA CYS A 141 12.73 -1.35 0.34
C CYS A 141 14.22 -1.72 0.40
N VAL A 142 14.80 -2.26 -0.67
CA VAL A 142 16.24 -2.65 -0.70
C VAL A 142 17.14 -1.42 -0.68
N THR A 143 16.78 -0.37 -1.40
CA THR A 143 17.61 0.82 -1.59
C THR A 143 17.11 2.05 -0.82
N LEU A 144 16.46 1.82 0.31
CA LEU A 144 15.84 2.86 1.12
C LEU A 144 16.84 3.96 1.57
N LYS A 145 18.10 3.60 1.77
CA LYS A 145 19.19 4.51 2.18
C LYS A 145 20.04 5.07 1.02
N ASP A 146 19.82 4.62 -0.22
CA ASP A 146 20.56 5.15 -1.37
C ASP A 146 19.91 6.46 -1.84
N ASN A 147 20.66 7.55 -1.74
CA ASN A 147 20.17 8.89 -2.13
C ASN A 147 19.79 9.00 -3.61
N ARG A 148 20.29 8.12 -4.48
CA ARG A 148 19.98 8.11 -5.91
C ARG A 148 18.77 7.25 -6.24
N SER A 149 18.30 6.45 -5.29
CA SER A 149 17.18 5.55 -5.51
C SER A 149 15.88 6.31 -5.70
N GLN A 150 15.07 5.85 -6.67
CA GLN A 150 13.75 6.38 -6.99
C GLN A 150 12.65 5.33 -6.74
N VAL A 151 12.92 4.33 -5.89
CA VAL A 151 11.94 3.32 -5.51
C VAL A 151 10.76 3.94 -4.78
N TRP A 152 9.59 3.35 -4.95
CA TRP A 152 8.34 3.90 -4.40
C TRP A 152 8.37 4.06 -2.88
N CYS A 153 8.77 3.03 -2.14
CA CYS A 153 8.84 3.12 -0.68
C CYS A 153 9.65 4.33 -0.21
N LYS A 154 10.85 4.52 -0.77
CA LYS A 154 11.72 5.63 -0.38
C LYS A 154 11.09 6.98 -0.70
N VAL A 155 10.67 7.17 -1.96
CA VAL A 155 10.18 8.48 -2.41
C VAL A 155 8.83 8.82 -1.77
N MET A 156 7.93 7.85 -1.58
CA MET A 156 6.69 8.06 -0.81
C MET A 156 6.97 8.55 0.61
N LEU A 157 7.92 7.92 1.32
CA LEU A 157 8.32 8.37 2.65
C LEU A 157 8.92 9.77 2.63
N GLU A 158 9.77 10.12 1.67
CA GLU A 158 10.34 11.47 1.52
C GLU A 158 9.27 12.52 1.20
N LYS A 159 8.22 12.16 0.47
CA LYS A 159 7.16 13.07 0.03
C LYS A 159 5.97 13.20 0.99
N GLY A 160 5.96 12.51 2.13
CA GLY A 160 4.96 12.74 3.15
C GLY A 160 4.12 11.53 3.56
N VAL A 161 4.31 10.37 2.96
CA VAL A 161 3.66 9.14 3.42
C VAL A 161 4.17 8.75 4.81
N ALA A 162 3.27 8.44 5.72
CA ALA A 162 3.61 8.03 7.07
C ALA A 162 3.87 6.52 7.19
N ALA A 163 3.22 5.71 6.36
CA ALA A 163 3.43 4.27 6.35
C ALA A 163 3.43 3.71 4.94
N THR A 164 4.39 2.84 4.67
CA THR A 164 4.47 2.05 3.44
C THR A 164 5.04 0.68 3.74
N LEU A 165 4.90 -0.22 2.82
CA LEU A 165 5.54 -1.54 2.88
C LEU A 165 6.12 -1.92 1.52
N GLY A 166 7.17 -2.71 1.57
CA GLY A 166 7.82 -3.21 0.36
C GLY A 166 8.85 -4.28 0.70
N PRO A 167 9.24 -5.10 -0.27
CA PRO A 167 10.19 -6.18 -0.06
C PRO A 167 11.62 -5.65 0.10
N VAL A 168 12.36 -6.31 0.98
CA VAL A 168 13.81 -6.13 1.17
C VAL A 168 14.65 -7.14 0.39
N ALA A 169 13.99 -8.04 -0.33
CA ALA A 169 14.55 -9.02 -1.26
C ALA A 169 13.46 -9.36 -2.28
N GLU A 170 13.79 -10.14 -3.33
CA GLU A 170 12.78 -10.56 -4.30
C GLU A 170 11.82 -11.60 -3.70
N PRO A 171 10.54 -11.24 -3.45
CA PRO A 171 9.59 -12.14 -2.80
C PRO A 171 8.73 -12.92 -3.80
N TYR A 172 8.79 -12.60 -5.09
CA TYR A 172 7.78 -12.90 -6.09
C TYR A 172 6.36 -12.42 -5.67
N ILE A 173 5.45 -12.32 -6.63
CA ILE A 173 4.12 -11.75 -6.38
C ILE A 173 3.35 -12.46 -5.25
N GLN A 174 3.51 -13.77 -5.11
CA GLN A 174 2.76 -14.59 -4.14
C GLN A 174 3.11 -14.30 -2.67
N ALA A 175 4.20 -13.62 -2.40
CA ALA A 175 4.61 -13.29 -1.04
C ALA A 175 4.26 -11.86 -0.61
N PHE A 176 3.72 -11.04 -1.51
CA PHE A 176 3.16 -9.74 -1.12
C PHE A 176 1.87 -9.91 -0.33
N PRO A 177 1.60 -9.05 0.66
CA PRO A 177 0.28 -8.94 1.25
C PRO A 177 -0.77 -8.63 0.19
N LEU A 178 -1.95 -9.24 0.31
CA LEU A 178 -3.05 -8.91 -0.58
C LEU A 178 -3.58 -7.50 -0.27
N PRO A 179 -3.78 -6.65 -1.27
CA PRO A 179 -4.30 -5.30 -1.07
C PRO A 179 -5.61 -5.23 -0.29
N ASP A 180 -6.56 -6.11 -0.59
CA ASP A 180 -7.86 -6.15 0.08
C ASP A 180 -7.74 -6.53 1.56
N VAL A 181 -6.82 -7.43 1.92
CA VAL A 181 -6.52 -7.75 3.32
C VAL A 181 -5.84 -6.58 4.01
N PHE A 182 -4.82 -5.97 3.37
CA PHE A 182 -4.07 -4.87 3.95
C PHE A 182 -4.95 -3.65 4.23
N PHE A 183 -5.70 -3.19 3.23
CA PHE A 183 -6.59 -2.04 3.39
C PHE A 183 -7.85 -2.35 4.19
N GLY A 184 -8.31 -3.61 4.20
CA GLY A 184 -9.36 -4.07 5.10
C GLY A 184 -8.99 -3.84 6.56
N LEU A 185 -7.79 -4.27 6.96
CA LEU A 185 -7.28 -4.06 8.32
C LEU A 185 -7.11 -2.56 8.67
N ILE A 186 -6.69 -1.73 7.70
CA ILE A 186 -6.55 -0.28 7.94
C ILE A 186 -7.89 0.39 8.22
N VAL A 187 -8.97 0.00 7.54
CA VAL A 187 -10.28 0.63 7.75
C VAL A 187 -11.10 0.04 8.89
N GLU A 188 -10.67 -1.10 9.42
CA GLU A 188 -11.24 -1.70 10.64
C GLU A 188 -10.69 -1.05 11.93
N GLY A 189 -9.51 -0.42 11.88
CA GLY A 189 -8.82 0.21 13.01
C GLY A 189 -7.79 -0.74 13.61
#